data_a44215863b8213f36c16b948ab10ee88
#
_entry.id   a44215863b8213f36c16b948ab10ee88
#
_cell.length_a   1.000
_cell.length_b   1.000
_cell.length_c   1.000
_cell.angle_alpha   90.00
_cell.angle_beta   90.00
_cell.angle_gamma   90.00
#
_symmetry.space_group_name_H-M   'P 1'
#
loop_
_entity.id
_entity.type
_entity.pdbx_description
1 polymer ?
#
loop_
_entity_poly.entity_id
_entity_poly.type
_entity_poly.pdbx_seq_one_letter_code
_entity_poly.pdbx_strand_id
1 'polypeptide(L)'
;AEDGIRDVLGSRGLGDVYERQALDAGAKYYTDNGKRSPYPDDPIFQEKYAKFIEAFAQKYNDPDLVEFIDGYGLGKWGEAHTMKYIDPKNREAVFNWITDLYVKHFTKVPLVINYHRWMGAGKDWAGEENFDPDSKRLLDSACEKGFSLRHDAFGMREYYGQWERNYVKPWIMKRPVLLEGGWIVSKHPYHNDPSGYKTAKDVRIGEFEDGQEAHVNMMDFRVGDETMSWFRDAYPLVERFISEGGYRLYPDSIVVPKEMKSGSRIKIVHRWNNLGWGYCPTNIPQWNQKYKVAFALLNQDNQVVYSYLDNNTDLSVWIKGYPTSYEFTPKLHGVKKGTYTWAVALVDTTKGNGSNVKGLDILSLIHISEPTRP
;
A
#
# COMPACT_ATOMS: atom_id res chain seq x y z
N ALA A 1 14.46 -27.41 3.40
CA ALA A 1 14.23 -26.11 2.70
C ALA A 1 13.91 -24.99 3.68
N GLU A 2 13.21 -25.24 4.78
CA GLU A 2 12.92 -24.25 5.83
C GLU A 2 14.16 -23.89 6.69
N ASP A 3 15.08 -24.82 6.88
CA ASP A 3 16.30 -24.57 7.65
C ASP A 3 17.28 -23.65 6.92
N GLY A 4 17.31 -23.66 5.58
CA GLY A 4 18.14 -22.74 4.78
C GLY A 4 17.68 -21.29 4.82
N ILE A 5 16.41 -21.03 5.13
CA ILE A 5 15.86 -19.66 5.27
C ILE A 5 16.19 -19.09 6.65
N ARG A 6 16.22 -19.91 7.70
CA ARG A 6 16.57 -19.46 9.06
C ARG A 6 18.05 -19.09 9.20
N ASP A 7 18.95 -19.79 8.55
CA ASP A 7 20.38 -19.46 8.55
C ASP A 7 20.68 -18.18 7.73
N VAL A 8 19.82 -17.84 6.77
CA VAL A 8 19.95 -16.60 5.97
C VAL A 8 19.39 -15.38 6.72
N LEU A 9 18.39 -15.58 7.60
CA LEU A 9 17.79 -14.52 8.43
C LEU A 9 18.62 -14.18 9.68
N GLY A 10 19.56 -15.00 10.06
CA GLY A 10 20.49 -14.74 11.14
C GLY A 10 21.65 -13.83 10.72
N SER A 11 21.44 -12.52 10.58
CA SER A 11 22.40 -11.44 10.35
C SER A 11 22.84 -11.11 8.92
N ARG A 12 22.34 -11.79 7.88
CA ARG A 12 22.67 -11.49 6.47
C ARG A 12 21.42 -11.67 5.62
N GLY A 13 20.81 -10.59 5.16
CA GLY A 13 19.61 -10.63 4.33
C GLY A 13 19.85 -11.35 2.99
N LEU A 14 18.76 -11.71 2.31
CA LEU A 14 18.82 -12.31 0.96
C LEU A 14 19.63 -11.45 -0.03
N GLY A 15 19.66 -10.12 0.16
CA GLY A 15 20.52 -9.20 -0.58
C GLY A 15 22.01 -9.55 -0.48
N ASP A 16 22.51 -9.89 0.71
CA ASP A 16 23.92 -10.26 0.93
C ASP A 16 24.36 -11.48 0.10
N VAL A 17 23.44 -12.40 -0.21
CA VAL A 17 23.76 -13.59 -1.01
C VAL A 17 23.99 -13.20 -2.48
N TYR A 18 23.16 -12.35 -3.04
CA TYR A 18 23.28 -11.92 -4.45
C TYR A 18 24.40 -10.90 -4.64
N GLU A 19 24.63 -10.02 -3.67
CA GLU A 19 25.80 -9.16 -3.65
C GLU A 19 27.07 -9.98 -3.69
N ARG A 20 27.18 -11.04 -2.88
CA ARG A 20 28.32 -11.94 -2.89
C ARG A 20 28.48 -12.66 -4.23
N GLN A 21 27.38 -13.18 -4.81
CA GLN A 21 27.44 -13.81 -6.12
C GLN A 21 27.91 -12.84 -7.21
N ALA A 22 27.53 -11.56 -7.12
CA ALA A 22 28.02 -10.55 -8.04
C ALA A 22 29.52 -10.29 -7.85
N LEU A 23 29.98 -10.16 -6.60
CA LEU A 23 31.38 -9.98 -6.26
C LEU A 23 32.24 -11.17 -6.72
N ASP A 24 31.79 -12.40 -6.47
CA ASP A 24 32.46 -13.62 -6.89
C ASP A 24 32.53 -13.74 -8.43
N ALA A 25 31.56 -13.18 -9.14
CA ALA A 25 31.53 -13.09 -10.60
C ALA A 25 32.39 -11.94 -11.15
N GLY A 26 33.02 -11.12 -10.30
CA GLY A 26 33.94 -10.06 -10.69
C GLY A 26 33.30 -8.66 -10.84
N ALA A 27 32.11 -8.43 -10.26
CA ALA A 27 31.52 -7.09 -10.23
C ALA A 27 32.44 -6.09 -9.53
N LYS A 28 32.50 -4.87 -10.04
CA LYS A 28 33.20 -3.76 -9.38
C LYS A 28 32.49 -3.41 -8.07
N TYR A 29 33.27 -3.07 -7.06
CA TYR A 29 32.75 -2.80 -5.73
C TYR A 29 33.43 -1.60 -5.07
N TYR A 30 32.77 -1.05 -4.07
CA TYR A 30 33.35 -0.13 -3.11
C TYR A 30 33.41 -0.78 -1.73
N THR A 31 34.20 -0.20 -0.85
CA THR A 31 34.30 -0.65 0.54
C THR A 31 33.65 0.39 1.44
N ASP A 32 32.76 -0.06 2.31
CA ASP A 32 32.14 0.76 3.34
C ASP A 32 32.15 -0.02 4.66
N ASN A 33 32.67 0.60 5.72
CA ASN A 33 32.80 -0.02 7.04
C ASN A 33 33.42 -1.43 7.00
N GLY A 34 34.43 -1.63 6.12
CA GLY A 34 35.10 -2.91 5.95
C GLY A 34 34.35 -3.97 5.15
N LYS A 35 33.13 -3.67 4.68
CA LYS A 35 32.33 -4.55 3.81
C LYS A 35 32.45 -4.12 2.36
N ARG A 36 32.50 -5.11 1.46
CA ARG A 36 32.47 -4.87 0.02
C ARG A 36 31.02 -4.86 -0.45
N SER A 37 30.65 -3.82 -1.17
CA SER A 37 29.33 -3.69 -1.81
C SER A 37 29.51 -3.43 -3.30
N PRO A 38 28.85 -4.16 -4.20
CA PRO A 38 28.97 -3.92 -5.62
C PRO A 38 28.36 -2.57 -6.00
N TYR A 39 28.88 -1.96 -7.05
CA TYR A 39 28.28 -0.76 -7.60
C TYR A 39 26.97 -1.10 -8.32
N PRO A 40 25.87 -0.34 -8.13
CA PRO A 40 24.59 -0.63 -8.75
C PRO A 40 24.56 -0.38 -10.27
N ASP A 41 25.54 0.34 -10.80
CA ASP A 41 25.76 0.54 -12.24
C ASP A 41 26.77 -0.44 -12.86
N ASP A 42 27.19 -1.46 -12.11
CA ASP A 42 27.99 -2.54 -12.65
C ASP A 42 27.10 -3.57 -13.37
N PRO A 43 27.41 -3.92 -14.65
CA PRO A 43 26.56 -4.82 -15.43
C PRO A 43 26.47 -6.25 -14.87
N ILE A 44 27.51 -6.74 -14.20
CA ILE A 44 27.51 -8.06 -13.56
C ILE A 44 26.58 -8.04 -12.35
N PHE A 45 26.63 -6.96 -11.54
CA PHE A 45 25.69 -6.79 -10.44
C PHE A 45 24.26 -6.73 -10.94
N GLN A 46 23.99 -5.92 -11.97
CA GLN A 46 22.64 -5.79 -12.54
C GLN A 46 22.10 -7.13 -13.06
N GLU A 47 22.93 -7.95 -13.72
CA GLU A 47 22.52 -9.29 -14.17
C GLU A 47 22.12 -10.19 -12.99
N LYS A 48 22.95 -10.24 -11.93
CA LYS A 48 22.66 -11.09 -10.77
C LYS A 48 21.45 -10.61 -10.00
N TYR A 49 21.35 -9.31 -9.79
CA TYR A 49 20.22 -8.72 -9.07
C TYR A 49 18.90 -8.88 -9.82
N ALA A 50 18.90 -8.78 -11.16
CA ALA A 50 17.72 -9.04 -11.95
C ALA A 50 17.21 -10.48 -11.80
N LYS A 51 18.10 -11.47 -11.76
CA LYS A 51 17.74 -12.89 -11.50
C LYS A 51 17.16 -13.08 -10.10
N PHE A 52 17.68 -12.33 -9.11
CA PHE A 52 17.11 -12.33 -7.77
C PHE A 52 15.68 -11.79 -7.76
N ILE A 53 15.45 -10.60 -8.33
CA ILE A 53 14.10 -10.02 -8.37
C ILE A 53 13.11 -10.91 -9.11
N GLU A 54 13.53 -11.55 -10.20
CA GLU A 54 12.72 -12.53 -10.91
C GLU A 54 12.31 -13.71 -10.00
N ALA A 55 13.29 -14.33 -9.33
CA ALA A 55 13.03 -15.45 -8.41
C ALA A 55 12.19 -15.04 -7.19
N PHE A 56 12.45 -13.83 -6.67
CA PHE A 56 11.70 -13.24 -5.57
C PHE A 56 10.22 -13.04 -5.95
N ALA A 57 9.98 -12.52 -7.14
CA ALA A 57 8.63 -12.30 -7.64
C ALA A 57 7.89 -13.61 -7.97
N GLN A 58 8.59 -14.67 -8.41
CA GLN A 58 7.97 -16.00 -8.60
C GLN A 58 7.29 -16.50 -7.32
N LYS A 59 7.81 -16.12 -6.15
CA LYS A 59 7.26 -16.54 -4.87
C LYS A 59 6.32 -15.48 -4.26
N TYR A 60 6.67 -14.21 -4.36
CA TYR A 60 6.02 -13.14 -3.58
C TYR A 60 5.15 -12.20 -4.41
N ASN A 61 5.01 -12.39 -5.73
CA ASN A 61 3.99 -11.69 -6.50
C ASN A 61 2.62 -12.38 -6.33
N ASP A 62 2.26 -12.64 -5.07
CA ASP A 62 1.05 -13.32 -4.65
C ASP A 62 0.36 -12.49 -3.54
N PRO A 63 -0.79 -11.88 -3.84
CA PRO A 63 -1.52 -11.05 -2.88
C PRO A 63 -2.17 -11.83 -1.72
N ASP A 64 -2.17 -13.17 -1.78
CA ASP A 64 -2.59 -14.00 -0.64
C ASP A 64 -1.44 -14.23 0.36
N LEU A 65 -0.19 -13.92 -0.02
CA LEU A 65 1.00 -14.03 0.83
C LEU A 65 1.52 -12.67 1.31
N VAL A 66 1.41 -11.62 0.49
CA VAL A 66 2.01 -10.30 0.74
C VAL A 66 1.06 -9.19 0.34
N GLU A 67 0.95 -8.17 1.16
CA GLU A 67 0.10 -7.00 0.89
C GLU A 67 0.77 -5.98 -0.04
N PHE A 68 2.10 -5.80 0.10
CA PHE A 68 2.90 -4.91 -0.75
C PHE A 68 4.37 -5.33 -0.76
N ILE A 69 5.13 -4.84 -1.74
CA ILE A 69 6.59 -4.98 -1.83
C ILE A 69 7.20 -3.59 -1.75
N ASP A 70 8.11 -3.38 -0.79
CA ASP A 70 8.96 -2.20 -0.78
C ASP A 70 10.03 -2.36 -1.88
N GLY A 71 9.82 -1.63 -2.95
CA GLY A 71 10.67 -1.68 -4.13
C GLY A 71 11.88 -0.77 -3.99
N TYR A 72 12.77 -0.80 -4.97
CA TYR A 72 14.08 -0.21 -5.06
C TYR A 72 15.17 -1.13 -4.50
N GLY A 73 15.26 -1.33 -3.19
CA GLY A 73 16.16 -2.31 -2.57
C GLY A 73 17.66 -1.99 -2.70
N LEU A 74 18.05 -0.81 -3.20
CA LEU A 74 19.43 -0.36 -3.34
C LEU A 74 19.73 0.81 -2.40
N GLY A 75 21.01 1.02 -2.11
CA GLY A 75 21.44 2.06 -1.18
C GLY A 75 21.41 1.59 0.27
N LYS A 76 21.65 2.51 1.20
CA LYS A 76 21.61 2.20 2.63
C LYS A 76 20.20 1.76 3.00
N TRP A 77 20.09 0.62 3.67
CA TRP A 77 18.82 -0.05 4.06
C TRP A 77 17.86 -0.38 2.91
N GLY A 78 18.30 -0.25 1.64
CA GLY A 78 17.42 -0.43 0.48
C GLY A 78 16.58 0.79 0.14
N GLU A 79 16.85 1.94 0.76
CA GLU A 79 16.01 3.15 0.73
C GLU A 79 16.50 4.21 -0.27
N ALA A 80 17.34 3.84 -1.23
CA ALA A 80 17.78 4.71 -2.33
C ALA A 80 18.59 5.95 -1.93
N HIS A 81 19.15 6.01 -0.73
CA HIS A 81 20.09 7.07 -0.33
C HIS A 81 21.49 6.51 -0.04
N THR A 82 22.48 7.40 0.12
CA THR A 82 23.90 7.03 0.33
C THR A 82 24.44 6.15 -0.81
N MET A 83 23.91 6.37 -2.02
CA MET A 83 24.25 5.60 -3.20
C MET A 83 25.67 5.90 -3.69
N LYS A 84 26.38 4.88 -4.14
CA LYS A 84 27.69 5.01 -4.78
C LYS A 84 27.63 4.38 -6.18
N TYR A 85 28.20 5.05 -7.16
CA TYR A 85 28.21 4.63 -8.56
C TYR A 85 29.65 4.57 -9.09
N ILE A 86 29.88 3.74 -10.10
CA ILE A 86 31.15 3.78 -10.89
C ILE A 86 31.23 5.14 -11.60
N ASP A 87 30.14 5.56 -12.23
CA ASP A 87 29.96 6.91 -12.78
C ASP A 87 28.67 7.53 -12.20
N PRO A 88 28.78 8.64 -11.46
CA PRO A 88 27.61 9.33 -10.91
C PRO A 88 26.54 9.72 -11.93
N LYS A 89 26.89 9.85 -13.23
CA LYS A 89 25.95 10.11 -14.31
C LYS A 89 24.98 8.97 -14.55
N ASN A 90 25.29 7.77 -14.09
CA ASN A 90 24.46 6.58 -14.23
C ASN A 90 23.29 6.54 -13.23
N ARG A 91 23.18 7.50 -12.30
CA ARG A 91 22.12 7.56 -11.28
C ARG A 91 20.72 7.34 -11.85
N GLU A 92 20.35 8.11 -12.85
CA GLU A 92 19.02 8.02 -13.46
C GLU A 92 18.83 6.69 -14.21
N ALA A 93 19.84 6.21 -14.91
CA ALA A 93 19.79 4.92 -15.60
C ALA A 93 19.59 3.77 -14.61
N VAL A 94 20.30 3.79 -13.48
CA VAL A 94 20.11 2.81 -12.39
C VAL A 94 18.72 2.92 -11.78
N PHE A 95 18.24 4.13 -11.51
CA PHE A 95 16.90 4.34 -10.98
C PHE A 95 15.83 3.78 -11.91
N ASN A 96 15.92 4.05 -13.21
CA ASN A 96 14.98 3.54 -14.18
C ASN A 96 15.08 2.02 -14.30
N TRP A 97 16.29 1.47 -14.40
CA TRP A 97 16.50 0.03 -14.49
C TRP A 97 15.85 -0.71 -13.32
N ILE A 98 16.09 -0.27 -12.08
CA ILE A 98 15.57 -0.98 -10.91
C ILE A 98 14.05 -0.85 -10.78
N THR A 99 13.49 0.34 -11.01
CA THR A 99 12.03 0.54 -10.95
C THR A 99 11.31 -0.23 -12.06
N ASP A 100 11.85 -0.26 -13.29
CA ASP A 100 11.30 -1.05 -14.39
C ASP A 100 11.36 -2.55 -14.09
N LEU A 101 12.43 -3.01 -13.45
CA LEU A 101 12.59 -4.41 -13.06
C LEU A 101 11.51 -4.85 -12.05
N TYR A 102 11.24 -4.05 -11.03
CA TYR A 102 10.17 -4.34 -10.08
C TYR A 102 8.79 -4.32 -10.75
N VAL A 103 8.48 -3.30 -11.54
CA VAL A 103 7.20 -3.21 -12.26
C VAL A 103 6.98 -4.39 -13.20
N LYS A 104 8.03 -4.84 -13.89
CA LYS A 104 7.97 -6.01 -14.78
C LYS A 104 7.56 -7.29 -14.04
N HIS A 105 8.06 -7.50 -12.85
CA HIS A 105 7.92 -8.77 -12.13
C HIS A 105 6.80 -8.78 -11.08
N PHE A 106 6.47 -7.64 -10.48
CA PHE A 106 5.39 -7.52 -9.50
C PHE A 106 4.15 -6.89 -10.10
N THR A 107 3.31 -7.73 -10.73
CA THR A 107 2.12 -7.29 -11.46
C THR A 107 0.82 -7.44 -10.67
N LYS A 108 0.84 -8.16 -9.53
CA LYS A 108 -0.33 -8.46 -8.69
C LYS A 108 -0.24 -7.82 -7.31
N VAL A 109 0.96 -7.73 -6.75
CA VAL A 109 1.22 -7.15 -5.44
C VAL A 109 1.62 -5.68 -5.61
N PRO A 110 1.00 -4.75 -4.87
CA PRO A 110 1.36 -3.34 -4.89
C PRO A 110 2.84 -3.10 -4.61
N LEU A 111 3.44 -2.20 -5.37
CA LEU A 111 4.80 -1.73 -5.16
C LEU A 111 4.77 -0.41 -4.40
N VAL A 112 5.64 -0.26 -3.42
CA VAL A 112 5.88 1.01 -2.74
C VAL A 112 7.34 1.42 -2.88
N ILE A 113 7.62 2.70 -2.77
CA ILE A 113 8.97 3.27 -2.77
C ILE A 113 9.10 4.26 -1.62
N ASN A 114 10.22 4.20 -0.89
CA ASN A 114 10.52 5.17 0.15
C ASN A 114 10.76 6.56 -0.50
N TYR A 115 9.82 7.50 -0.29
CA TYR A 115 9.94 8.83 -0.88
C TYR A 115 10.66 9.79 0.07
N HIS A 116 11.79 10.30 -0.38
CA HIS A 116 12.58 11.25 0.39
C HIS A 116 13.41 12.16 -0.50
N ARG A 117 13.94 13.23 0.09
CA ARG A 117 14.69 14.29 -0.59
C ARG A 117 16.08 13.90 -1.13
N TRP A 118 16.55 12.65 -0.91
CA TRP A 118 17.87 12.15 -1.35
C TRP A 118 17.79 10.96 -2.30
N MET A 119 16.74 10.85 -3.07
CA MET A 119 16.48 9.70 -3.94
C MET A 119 17.61 9.43 -4.93
N GLY A 120 18.29 8.29 -4.79
CA GLY A 120 19.43 7.90 -5.61
C GLY A 120 20.70 8.73 -5.39
N ALA A 121 20.73 9.64 -4.43
CA ALA A 121 21.89 10.50 -4.15
C ALA A 121 22.96 9.82 -3.31
N GLY A 122 24.19 10.28 -3.46
CA GLY A 122 25.34 9.82 -2.66
C GLY A 122 25.39 10.42 -1.25
N LYS A 123 24.33 11.11 -0.83
CA LYS A 123 24.24 11.78 0.46
C LYS A 123 23.35 11.01 1.42
N ASP A 124 23.58 11.22 2.70
CA ASP A 124 22.72 10.84 3.80
C ASP A 124 21.93 12.06 4.30
N TRP A 125 21.05 11.85 5.25
CA TRP A 125 20.21 12.87 5.88
C TRP A 125 21.06 13.99 6.48
N ALA A 126 20.94 15.19 5.95
CA ALA A 126 21.71 16.37 6.36
C ALA A 126 20.83 17.61 6.35
N GLY A 127 20.07 17.80 7.44
CA GLY A 127 19.24 18.98 7.67
C GLY A 127 17.99 19.06 6.77
N GLU A 128 16.94 19.67 7.30
CA GLU A 128 15.63 19.78 6.63
C GLU A 128 15.65 20.62 5.34
N GLU A 129 16.58 21.57 5.26
CA GLU A 129 16.65 22.54 4.16
C GLU A 129 17.39 22.00 2.93
N ASN A 130 18.14 20.92 3.09
CA ASN A 130 18.94 20.34 2.02
C ASN A 130 18.19 19.22 1.33
N PHE A 131 18.12 19.29 0.02
CA PHE A 131 17.52 18.26 -0.81
C PHE A 131 18.27 18.13 -2.14
N ASP A 132 18.14 16.99 -2.76
CA ASP A 132 18.63 16.80 -4.12
C ASP A 132 17.54 17.19 -5.13
N PRO A 133 17.84 18.08 -6.10
CA PRO A 133 16.85 18.61 -7.02
C PRO A 133 16.20 17.55 -7.93
N ASP A 134 16.88 16.43 -8.18
CA ASP A 134 16.35 15.36 -9.01
C ASP A 134 15.41 14.41 -8.27
N SER A 135 15.40 14.42 -6.93
CA SER A 135 14.62 13.48 -6.13
C SER A 135 13.14 13.50 -6.50
N LYS A 136 12.55 14.70 -6.65
CA LYS A 136 11.15 14.83 -7.03
C LYS A 136 10.88 14.20 -8.39
N ARG A 137 11.70 14.47 -9.39
CA ARG A 137 11.53 13.98 -10.76
C ARG A 137 11.64 12.45 -10.83
N LEU A 138 12.60 11.87 -10.12
CA LEU A 138 12.77 10.42 -10.04
C LEU A 138 11.57 9.75 -9.37
N LEU A 139 11.11 10.28 -8.26
CA LEU A 139 9.94 9.75 -7.54
C LEU A 139 8.65 9.90 -8.35
N ASP A 140 8.44 11.03 -9.02
CA ASP A 140 7.30 11.22 -9.93
C ASP A 140 7.31 10.14 -11.03
N SER A 141 8.47 9.84 -11.62
CA SER A 141 8.63 8.76 -12.60
C SER A 141 8.27 7.39 -12.02
N ALA A 142 8.66 7.08 -10.78
CA ALA A 142 8.27 5.83 -10.13
C ALA A 142 6.75 5.76 -9.91
N CYS A 143 6.13 6.83 -9.45
CA CYS A 143 4.67 6.91 -9.28
C CYS A 143 3.94 6.74 -10.62
N GLU A 144 4.44 7.32 -11.70
CA GLU A 144 3.89 7.15 -13.06
C GLU A 144 3.99 5.70 -13.53
N LYS A 145 5.04 4.97 -13.16
CA LYS A 145 5.21 3.53 -13.40
C LYS A 145 4.27 2.65 -12.56
N GLY A 146 3.59 3.22 -11.55
CA GLY A 146 2.61 2.51 -10.71
C GLY A 146 3.08 2.21 -9.30
N PHE A 147 4.19 2.77 -8.85
CA PHE A 147 4.57 2.72 -7.44
C PHE A 147 3.62 3.56 -6.58
N SER A 148 3.37 3.05 -5.38
CA SER A 148 2.77 3.77 -4.27
C SER A 148 3.87 4.35 -3.37
N LEU A 149 3.50 5.11 -2.37
CA LEU A 149 4.45 5.82 -1.53
C LEU A 149 4.57 5.17 -0.14
N ARG A 150 5.80 5.04 0.32
CA ARG A 150 6.12 4.69 1.69
C ARG A 150 7.15 5.69 2.20
N HIS A 151 7.10 6.04 3.48
CA HIS A 151 8.21 6.76 4.10
C HIS A 151 8.53 6.17 5.47
N ASP A 152 9.81 6.09 5.76
CA ASP A 152 10.32 5.76 7.09
C ASP A 152 10.23 6.96 8.04
N ALA A 153 10.17 6.66 9.32
CA ALA A 153 10.32 7.63 10.42
C ALA A 153 9.35 8.84 10.36
N PHE A 154 8.08 8.60 10.02
CA PHE A 154 7.04 9.60 10.24
C PHE A 154 7.10 10.16 11.67
N GLY A 155 6.80 11.42 11.84
CA GLY A 155 6.92 12.15 13.10
C GLY A 155 8.33 12.69 13.38
N MET A 156 9.37 12.09 12.83
CA MET A 156 10.77 12.46 13.05
C MET A 156 11.20 13.56 12.06
N ARG A 157 11.36 14.76 12.52
CA ARG A 157 11.65 15.94 11.66
C ARG A 157 12.95 15.85 10.90
N GLU A 158 13.93 15.12 11.41
CA GLU A 158 15.18 14.86 10.70
C GLU A 158 14.96 14.11 9.39
N TYR A 159 14.02 13.16 9.38
CA TYR A 159 13.74 12.27 8.23
C TYR A 159 12.49 12.71 7.46
N TYR A 160 11.37 12.86 8.15
CA TYR A 160 10.11 13.31 7.58
C TYR A 160 9.93 14.83 7.79
N GLY A 161 10.65 15.60 6.97
CA GLY A 161 10.68 17.05 7.05
C GLY A 161 9.66 17.74 6.14
N GLN A 162 9.86 19.03 5.94
CA GLN A 162 8.94 19.86 5.14
C GLN A 162 8.94 19.46 3.67
N TRP A 163 10.08 18.98 3.15
CA TRP A 163 10.17 18.53 1.76
C TRP A 163 9.26 17.31 1.51
N GLU A 164 9.31 16.30 2.37
CA GLU A 164 8.51 15.09 2.28
C GLU A 164 7.02 15.39 2.42
N ARG A 165 6.64 16.25 3.38
CA ARG A 165 5.26 16.73 3.56
C ARG A 165 4.72 17.43 2.33
N ASN A 166 5.55 18.24 1.66
CA ASN A 166 5.15 18.92 0.43
C ASN A 166 5.11 17.97 -0.76
N TYR A 167 6.05 17.00 -0.82
CA TYR A 167 6.11 16.05 -1.91
C TYR A 167 4.86 15.15 -1.99
N VAL A 168 4.37 14.67 -0.85
CA VAL A 168 3.24 13.74 -0.83
C VAL A 168 1.90 14.37 -1.25
N LYS A 169 1.71 15.67 -1.03
CA LYS A 169 0.44 16.38 -1.25
C LYS A 169 -0.22 16.14 -2.62
N PRO A 170 0.46 16.25 -3.76
CA PRO A 170 -0.14 16.00 -5.07
C PRO A 170 -0.49 14.52 -5.33
N TRP A 171 0.02 13.60 -4.51
CA TRP A 171 -0.21 12.16 -4.64
C TRP A 171 -1.32 11.64 -3.73
N ILE A 172 -1.73 12.39 -2.71
CA ILE A 172 -2.86 12.06 -1.83
C ILE A 172 -4.08 11.74 -2.69
N MET A 173 -4.77 10.64 -2.39
CA MET A 173 -5.92 10.08 -3.14
C MET A 173 -5.61 9.65 -4.58
N LYS A 174 -4.35 9.63 -4.99
CA LYS A 174 -3.90 9.09 -6.28
C LYS A 174 -3.01 7.87 -6.13
N ARG A 175 -2.23 7.84 -5.06
CA ARG A 175 -1.39 6.71 -4.67
C ARG A 175 -1.55 6.45 -3.18
N PRO A 176 -1.65 5.19 -2.74
CA PRO A 176 -1.60 4.87 -1.31
C PRO A 176 -0.32 5.40 -0.69
N VAL A 177 -0.42 5.84 0.54
CA VAL A 177 0.71 6.24 1.36
C VAL A 177 0.80 5.31 2.55
N LEU A 178 1.98 4.71 2.75
CA LEU A 178 2.28 3.82 3.87
C LEU A 178 3.25 4.54 4.80
N LEU A 179 2.97 4.45 6.08
CA LEU A 179 3.80 5.03 7.12
C LEU A 179 4.59 3.94 7.82
N GLU A 180 5.91 4.11 7.93
CA GLU A 180 6.72 3.45 8.95
C GLU A 180 7.04 4.47 10.04
N GLY A 181 6.83 4.06 11.30
CA GLY A 181 6.96 4.96 12.44
C GLY A 181 8.40 5.35 12.79
N GLY A 182 8.54 6.36 13.64
CA GLY A 182 9.82 6.81 14.17
C GLY A 182 10.29 6.00 15.38
N TRP A 183 11.52 6.24 15.77
CA TRP A 183 12.14 5.61 16.93
C TRP A 183 11.79 6.33 18.24
N ILE A 184 11.99 5.65 19.36
CA ILE A 184 11.87 6.27 20.69
C ILE A 184 13.13 7.08 20.97
N VAL A 185 13.02 8.42 21.01
CA VAL A 185 14.15 9.36 21.10
C VAL A 185 15.09 9.05 22.27
N SER A 186 14.55 8.70 23.42
CA SER A 186 15.35 8.38 24.62
C SER A 186 16.26 7.15 24.46
N LYS A 187 15.95 6.28 23.50
CA LYS A 187 16.76 5.08 23.17
C LYS A 187 17.79 5.34 22.06
N HIS A 188 17.70 6.49 21.41
CA HIS A 188 18.59 6.90 20.32
C HIS A 188 19.21 8.29 20.64
N PRO A 189 19.97 8.43 21.73
CA PRO A 189 20.46 9.73 22.19
C PRO A 189 21.46 10.40 21.23
N TYR A 190 21.98 9.65 20.26
CA TYR A 190 22.85 10.14 19.19
C TYR A 190 22.09 10.76 18.01
N HIS A 191 20.77 10.58 17.95
CA HIS A 191 19.91 11.27 17.00
C HIS A 191 19.40 12.57 17.63
N ASN A 192 19.83 13.66 17.08
CA ASN A 192 19.37 15.00 17.52
C ASN A 192 18.17 15.41 16.66
N ASP A 193 17.04 14.75 16.86
CA ASP A 193 15.84 15.07 16.12
C ASP A 193 15.26 16.41 16.54
N PRO A 194 15.01 17.36 15.59
CA PRO A 194 14.54 18.70 15.89
C PRO A 194 13.07 18.75 16.35
N SER A 195 12.33 17.64 16.37
CA SER A 195 10.94 17.58 16.85
C SER A 195 10.79 17.97 18.31
N GLY A 196 11.86 17.82 19.10
CA GLY A 196 11.85 18.17 20.51
C GLY A 196 11.09 17.19 21.42
N TYR A 197 10.76 16.01 20.93
CA TYR A 197 10.05 14.96 21.69
C TYR A 197 10.81 14.55 22.94
N LYS A 198 10.08 14.33 24.03
CA LYS A 198 10.62 13.91 25.34
C LYS A 198 10.26 12.48 25.70
N THR A 199 9.12 12.02 25.24
CA THR A 199 8.55 10.72 25.59
C THR A 199 8.23 9.90 24.33
N ALA A 200 8.04 8.60 24.50
CA ALA A 200 7.54 7.75 23.44
C ALA A 200 6.15 8.22 22.96
N LYS A 201 5.31 8.69 23.87
CA LYS A 201 3.99 9.20 23.52
C LYS A 201 4.05 10.42 22.59
N ASP A 202 5.01 11.32 22.81
CA ASP A 202 5.16 12.49 21.93
C ASP A 202 5.49 12.07 20.50
N VAL A 203 6.36 11.06 20.35
CA VAL A 203 6.68 10.46 19.03
C VAL A 203 5.43 9.88 18.39
N ARG A 204 4.65 9.08 19.13
CA ARG A 204 3.42 8.45 18.59
C ARG A 204 2.39 9.50 18.18
N ILE A 205 2.28 10.60 18.91
CA ILE A 205 1.41 11.72 18.52
C ILE A 205 1.90 12.35 17.20
N GLY A 206 3.19 12.64 17.08
CA GLY A 206 3.74 13.22 15.87
C GLY A 206 3.59 12.30 14.64
N GLU A 207 3.80 11.01 14.79
CA GLU A 207 3.56 10.03 13.73
C GLU A 207 2.09 9.99 13.30
N PHE A 208 1.18 10.01 14.28
CA PHE A 208 -0.25 9.99 13.99
C PHE A 208 -0.70 11.26 13.24
N GLU A 209 -0.24 12.43 13.68
CA GLU A 209 -0.56 13.71 13.04
C GLU A 209 -0.01 13.78 11.62
N ASP A 210 1.23 13.37 11.40
CA ASP A 210 1.85 13.29 10.08
C ASP A 210 1.14 12.26 9.18
N GLY A 211 0.78 11.11 9.75
CA GLY A 211 0.02 10.09 9.05
C GLY A 211 -1.36 10.58 8.63
N GLN A 212 -2.02 11.36 9.48
CA GLN A 212 -3.31 11.98 9.17
C GLN A 212 -3.17 13.04 8.06
N GLU A 213 -2.14 13.90 8.14
CA GLU A 213 -1.86 14.93 7.11
C GLU A 213 -1.55 14.28 5.75
N ALA A 214 -0.78 13.20 5.74
CA ALA A 214 -0.44 12.45 4.54
C ALA A 214 -1.54 11.52 4.05
N HIS A 215 -2.68 11.42 4.76
CA HIS A 215 -3.80 10.52 4.45
C HIS A 215 -3.37 9.06 4.30
N VAL A 216 -2.50 8.58 5.21
CA VAL A 216 -1.92 7.24 5.09
C VAL A 216 -2.97 6.13 5.07
N ASN A 217 -2.74 5.15 4.22
CA ASN A 217 -3.57 3.96 4.10
C ASN A 217 -3.22 2.91 5.17
N MET A 218 -1.95 2.87 5.59
CA MET A 218 -1.42 1.91 6.54
C MET A 218 -0.38 2.57 7.44
N MET A 219 -0.36 2.16 8.72
CA MET A 219 0.68 2.52 9.68
C MET A 219 1.42 1.26 10.11
N ASP A 220 2.73 1.25 9.93
CA ASP A 220 3.63 0.26 10.50
C ASP A 220 4.15 0.78 11.85
N PHE A 221 3.91 0.01 12.90
CA PHE A 221 4.31 0.38 14.25
C PHE A 221 5.76 0.04 14.59
N ARG A 222 6.55 -0.32 13.57
CA ARG A 222 7.94 -0.80 13.71
C ARG A 222 8.04 -2.06 14.58
N VAL A 223 9.06 -2.17 15.42
CA VAL A 223 9.42 -3.40 16.12
C VAL A 223 9.69 -3.18 17.61
N GLY A 224 9.42 -4.20 18.41
CA GLY A 224 9.81 -4.24 19.83
C GLY A 224 9.15 -3.14 20.65
N ASP A 225 9.95 -2.34 21.35
CA ASP A 225 9.43 -1.30 22.25
C ASP A 225 8.73 -0.15 21.53
N GLU A 226 9.07 0.09 20.26
CA GLU A 226 8.37 1.07 19.43
C GLU A 226 6.93 0.63 19.20
N THR A 227 6.71 -0.61 18.78
CA THR A 227 5.37 -1.22 18.71
C THR A 227 4.66 -1.18 20.04
N MET A 228 5.32 -1.62 21.12
CA MET A 228 4.72 -1.67 22.44
C MET A 228 4.33 -0.30 22.98
N SER A 229 5.02 0.77 22.58
CA SER A 229 4.69 2.12 23.01
C SER A 229 3.35 2.62 22.46
N TRP A 230 2.92 2.17 21.29
CA TRP A 230 1.59 2.46 20.76
C TRP A 230 0.50 1.94 21.69
N PHE A 231 0.66 0.72 22.18
CA PHE A 231 -0.35 0.07 23.06
C PHE A 231 -0.26 0.53 24.51
N ARG A 232 0.94 0.82 25.02
CA ARG A 232 1.14 1.23 26.40
C ARG A 232 0.92 2.72 26.64
N ASP A 233 1.45 3.56 25.72
CA ASP A 233 1.59 5.00 25.94
C ASP A 233 0.60 5.83 25.10
N ALA A 234 0.08 5.26 24.00
CA ALA A 234 -0.70 6.00 23.00
C ALA A 234 -1.91 5.21 22.45
N TYR A 235 -2.44 4.24 23.20
CA TYR A 235 -3.53 3.36 22.75
C TYR A 235 -4.76 4.08 22.16
N PRO A 236 -5.20 5.25 22.69
CA PRO A 236 -6.28 6.00 22.07
C PRO A 236 -6.02 6.42 20.59
N LEU A 237 -4.74 6.56 20.18
CA LEU A 237 -4.40 6.84 18.80
C LEU A 237 -4.56 5.58 17.92
N VAL A 238 -4.30 4.40 18.47
CA VAL A 238 -4.57 3.12 17.79
C VAL A 238 -6.07 2.98 17.52
N GLU A 239 -6.92 3.23 18.52
CA GLU A 239 -8.38 3.22 18.36
C GLU A 239 -8.86 4.24 17.33
N ARG A 240 -8.28 5.43 17.35
CA ARG A 240 -8.57 6.45 16.34
C ARG A 240 -8.14 6.01 14.94
N PHE A 241 -6.97 5.38 14.78
CA PHE A 241 -6.56 4.87 13.47
C PHE A 241 -7.50 3.76 12.97
N ILE A 242 -7.95 2.87 13.86
CA ILE A 242 -8.93 1.83 13.51
C ILE A 242 -10.24 2.44 12.99
N SER A 243 -10.69 3.55 13.54
CA SER A 243 -11.94 4.21 13.16
C SER A 243 -11.81 5.23 12.04
N GLU A 244 -10.68 5.94 11.96
CA GLU A 244 -10.49 7.11 11.09
C GLU A 244 -9.40 6.88 10.01
N GLY A 245 -8.47 5.95 10.21
CA GLY A 245 -7.31 5.72 9.33
C GLY A 245 -7.68 4.88 8.10
N GLY A 246 -6.82 4.93 7.06
CA GLY A 246 -7.02 4.19 5.84
C GLY A 246 -8.37 4.49 5.20
N TYR A 247 -9.09 3.47 4.73
CA TYR A 247 -10.44 3.62 4.18
C TYR A 247 -11.45 2.76 4.96
N ARG A 248 -12.67 3.29 5.13
CA ARG A 248 -13.80 2.65 5.83
C ARG A 248 -15.04 2.88 4.99
N LEU A 249 -15.26 1.99 4.00
CA LEU A 249 -16.30 2.14 3.01
C LEU A 249 -17.62 1.56 3.51
N TYR A 250 -18.71 2.29 3.31
CA TYR A 250 -20.05 1.82 3.65
C TYR A 250 -21.10 2.44 2.73
N PRO A 251 -22.21 1.72 2.45
CA PRO A 251 -23.36 2.30 1.79
C PRO A 251 -24.18 3.08 2.81
N ASP A 252 -24.51 4.34 2.50
CA ASP A 252 -25.38 5.15 3.34
C ASP A 252 -26.82 5.19 2.82
N SER A 253 -27.04 4.78 1.58
CA SER A 253 -28.37 4.68 0.98
C SER A 253 -28.39 3.62 -0.12
N ILE A 254 -29.35 2.71 -0.04
CA ILE A 254 -29.63 1.73 -1.09
C ILE A 254 -31.16 1.68 -1.31
N VAL A 255 -31.56 1.91 -2.55
CA VAL A 255 -32.93 1.84 -2.97
C VAL A 255 -33.07 0.71 -3.98
N VAL A 256 -33.85 -0.29 -3.61
CA VAL A 256 -34.20 -1.47 -4.43
C VAL A 256 -35.71 -1.61 -4.58
N PRO A 257 -36.22 -2.17 -5.70
CA PRO A 257 -37.65 -2.40 -5.85
C PRO A 257 -38.14 -3.53 -4.93
N LYS A 258 -39.32 -3.36 -4.33
CA LYS A 258 -39.96 -4.40 -3.50
C LYS A 258 -40.52 -5.54 -4.32
N GLU A 259 -41.07 -5.24 -5.51
CA GLU A 259 -41.64 -6.22 -6.41
C GLU A 259 -40.94 -6.15 -7.76
N MET A 260 -40.68 -7.30 -8.34
CA MET A 260 -39.90 -7.41 -9.58
C MET A 260 -40.48 -8.52 -10.44
N LYS A 261 -40.41 -8.32 -11.76
CA LYS A 261 -40.81 -9.33 -12.74
C LYS A 261 -39.56 -10.01 -13.32
N SER A 262 -39.56 -11.33 -13.31
CA SER A 262 -38.45 -12.10 -13.95
C SER A 262 -38.32 -11.68 -15.42
N GLY A 263 -37.09 -11.52 -15.86
CA GLY A 263 -36.73 -11.05 -17.20
C GLY A 263 -36.80 -9.52 -17.40
N SER A 264 -37.33 -8.75 -16.43
CA SER A 264 -37.32 -7.29 -16.51
C SER A 264 -35.94 -6.68 -16.15
N ARG A 265 -35.73 -5.44 -16.59
CA ARG A 265 -34.70 -4.58 -16.02
C ARG A 265 -35.29 -3.91 -14.79
N ILE A 266 -34.47 -3.82 -13.74
CA ILE A 266 -34.81 -3.10 -12.51
C ILE A 266 -33.84 -1.93 -12.34
N LYS A 267 -34.24 -0.96 -11.53
CA LYS A 267 -33.39 0.16 -11.15
C LYS A 267 -33.01 0.03 -9.68
N ILE A 268 -31.73 0.01 -9.42
CA ILE A 268 -31.13 0.09 -8.09
C ILE A 268 -30.39 1.42 -8.02
N VAL A 269 -30.64 2.20 -6.96
CA VAL A 269 -29.86 3.42 -6.67
C VAL A 269 -29.10 3.17 -5.38
N HIS A 270 -27.81 3.40 -5.41
CA HIS A 270 -26.98 3.21 -4.22
C HIS A 270 -25.96 4.34 -4.08
N ARG A 271 -25.68 4.69 -2.83
CA ARG A 271 -24.73 5.75 -2.47
C ARG A 271 -23.77 5.25 -1.43
N TRP A 272 -22.50 5.59 -1.62
CA TRP A 272 -21.39 5.12 -0.79
C TRP A 272 -20.59 6.26 -0.20
N ASN A 273 -20.08 6.00 1.00
CA ASN A 273 -19.25 6.89 1.77
C ASN A 273 -17.96 6.21 2.22
N ASN A 274 -17.01 7.03 2.63
CA ASN A 274 -15.79 6.62 3.27
C ASN A 274 -15.62 7.41 4.58
N LEU A 275 -15.45 6.73 5.71
CA LEU A 275 -15.17 7.36 7.00
C LEU A 275 -13.68 7.56 7.23
N GLY A 276 -12.83 6.78 6.53
CA GLY A 276 -11.40 6.87 6.64
C GLY A 276 -10.82 8.09 5.94
N TRP A 277 -9.68 8.58 6.41
CA TRP A 277 -8.97 9.70 5.76
C TRP A 277 -8.20 9.30 4.49
N GLY A 278 -7.87 8.00 4.34
CA GLY A 278 -7.30 7.45 3.11
C GLY A 278 -8.38 7.07 2.08
N TYR A 279 -7.98 6.38 1.04
CA TYR A 279 -8.87 5.93 -0.02
C TYR A 279 -8.61 4.47 -0.41
N CYS A 280 -9.58 3.80 -1.02
CA CYS A 280 -9.42 2.45 -1.54
C CYS A 280 -8.69 2.49 -2.89
N PRO A 281 -7.45 2.02 -3.00
CA PRO A 281 -6.60 2.30 -4.17
C PRO A 281 -6.87 1.37 -5.36
N THR A 282 -8.13 1.22 -5.78
CA THR A 282 -8.50 0.38 -6.94
C THR A 282 -7.93 0.88 -8.26
N ASN A 283 -7.47 2.12 -8.30
CA ASN A 283 -6.85 2.77 -9.46
C ASN A 283 -5.39 2.41 -9.69
N ILE A 284 -4.71 1.71 -8.76
CA ILE A 284 -3.33 1.27 -8.99
C ILE A 284 -3.26 0.10 -9.99
N PRO A 285 -2.17 -0.05 -10.76
CA PRO A 285 -2.08 -1.06 -11.80
C PRO A 285 -2.28 -2.50 -11.30
N GLN A 286 -1.74 -2.82 -10.12
CA GLN A 286 -1.81 -4.16 -9.52
C GLN A 286 -3.23 -4.56 -9.10
N TRP A 287 -4.07 -3.59 -8.77
CA TRP A 287 -5.47 -3.84 -8.42
C TRP A 287 -6.41 -3.64 -9.61
N ASN A 288 -6.09 -2.77 -10.54
CA ASN A 288 -6.78 -2.57 -11.83
C ASN A 288 -8.31 -2.68 -11.72
N GLN A 289 -8.90 -1.90 -10.83
CA GLN A 289 -10.35 -1.85 -10.59
C GLN A 289 -10.99 -3.20 -10.20
N LYS A 290 -10.24 -4.13 -9.60
CA LYS A 290 -10.72 -5.48 -9.26
C LYS A 290 -11.88 -5.51 -8.26
N TYR A 291 -12.04 -4.48 -7.43
CA TYR A 291 -13.11 -4.40 -6.46
C TYR A 291 -14.32 -3.67 -7.02
N LYS A 292 -15.50 -4.30 -6.91
CA LYS A 292 -16.77 -3.79 -7.42
C LYS A 292 -17.88 -4.01 -6.41
N VAL A 293 -18.98 -3.28 -6.57
CA VAL A 293 -20.22 -3.53 -5.83
C VAL A 293 -20.99 -4.67 -6.50
N ALA A 294 -21.42 -5.63 -5.69
CA ALA A 294 -22.34 -6.68 -6.11
C ALA A 294 -23.62 -6.63 -5.29
N PHE A 295 -24.75 -6.81 -5.97
CA PHE A 295 -26.06 -7.03 -5.36
C PHE A 295 -26.43 -8.50 -5.49
N ALA A 296 -27.02 -9.07 -4.45
CA ALA A 296 -27.44 -10.46 -4.45
C ALA A 296 -28.89 -10.62 -3.99
N LEU A 297 -29.56 -11.64 -4.49
CA LEU A 297 -30.80 -12.14 -3.96
C LEU A 297 -30.50 -13.38 -3.11
N LEU A 298 -30.90 -13.34 -1.85
CA LEU A 298 -30.79 -14.45 -0.92
C LEU A 298 -32.12 -15.18 -0.81
N ASN A 299 -32.09 -16.50 -0.73
CA ASN A 299 -33.24 -17.33 -0.40
C ASN A 299 -33.57 -17.27 1.11
N GLN A 300 -34.55 -18.03 1.56
CA GLN A 300 -34.97 -18.11 2.96
C GLN A 300 -33.88 -18.68 3.89
N ASP A 301 -32.93 -19.43 3.33
CA ASP A 301 -31.78 -20.01 4.06
C ASP A 301 -30.56 -19.06 4.05
N ASN A 302 -30.74 -17.80 3.62
CA ASN A 302 -29.68 -16.81 3.45
C ASN A 302 -28.57 -17.20 2.46
N GLN A 303 -28.89 -18.11 1.51
CA GLN A 303 -27.96 -18.50 0.47
C GLN A 303 -28.11 -17.57 -0.73
N VAL A 304 -26.97 -17.14 -1.33
CA VAL A 304 -26.98 -16.38 -2.58
C VAL A 304 -27.48 -17.25 -3.71
N VAL A 305 -28.60 -16.88 -4.31
CA VAL A 305 -29.19 -17.59 -5.45
C VAL A 305 -29.03 -16.85 -6.78
N TYR A 306 -28.92 -15.51 -6.71
CA TYR A 306 -28.64 -14.66 -7.87
C TYR A 306 -27.71 -13.53 -7.43
N SER A 307 -26.77 -13.15 -8.29
CA SER A 307 -25.88 -12.03 -8.08
C SER A 307 -25.75 -11.15 -9.32
N TYR A 308 -25.57 -9.86 -9.11
CA TYR A 308 -25.49 -8.84 -10.14
C TYR A 308 -24.35 -7.89 -9.80
N LEU A 309 -23.37 -7.80 -10.70
CA LEU A 309 -22.18 -6.97 -10.50
C LEU A 309 -22.37 -5.60 -11.15
N ASP A 310 -22.20 -4.52 -10.37
CA ASP A 310 -22.14 -3.17 -10.93
C ASP A 310 -20.70 -2.83 -11.33
N ASN A 311 -20.38 -3.02 -12.59
CA ASN A 311 -19.07 -2.74 -13.17
C ASN A 311 -18.73 -1.24 -13.23
N ASN A 312 -19.70 -0.34 -13.05
CA ASN A 312 -19.49 1.10 -13.13
C ASN A 312 -18.94 1.68 -11.82
N THR A 313 -18.91 0.88 -10.75
CA THR A 313 -18.39 1.36 -9.47
C THR A 313 -16.86 1.50 -9.51
N ASP A 314 -16.38 2.59 -8.96
CA ASP A 314 -14.96 2.86 -8.74
C ASP A 314 -14.75 3.29 -7.28
N LEU A 315 -14.14 2.41 -6.49
CA LEU A 315 -13.95 2.65 -5.07
C LEU A 315 -12.87 3.69 -4.79
N SER A 316 -12.00 3.96 -5.77
CA SER A 316 -10.91 4.94 -5.60
C SER A 316 -11.40 6.40 -5.52
N VAL A 317 -12.64 6.65 -5.95
CA VAL A 317 -13.24 7.99 -5.88
C VAL A 317 -14.12 8.19 -4.64
N TRP A 318 -14.24 7.17 -3.77
CA TRP A 318 -15.04 7.29 -2.54
C TRP A 318 -14.21 7.93 -1.43
N ILE A 319 -14.28 9.23 -1.35
CA ILE A 319 -13.48 10.07 -0.48
C ILE A 319 -14.32 10.58 0.69
N LYS A 320 -13.74 10.65 1.87
CA LYS A 320 -14.38 11.16 3.09
C LYS A 320 -14.99 12.54 2.85
N GLY A 321 -16.28 12.67 3.19
CA GLY A 321 -17.04 13.91 3.00
C GLY A 321 -17.62 14.12 1.59
N TYR A 322 -17.36 13.22 0.64
CA TYR A 322 -17.83 13.29 -0.74
C TYR A 322 -18.56 11.99 -1.14
N PRO A 323 -19.84 11.81 -0.72
CA PRO A 323 -20.59 10.61 -1.06
C PRO A 323 -20.75 10.45 -2.56
N THR A 324 -20.57 9.21 -3.06
CA THR A 324 -20.68 8.88 -4.48
C THR A 324 -21.93 8.04 -4.73
N SER A 325 -22.77 8.46 -5.68
CA SER A 325 -24.02 7.78 -6.04
C SER A 325 -23.92 7.09 -7.38
N TYR A 326 -24.57 5.94 -7.49
CA TYR A 326 -24.65 5.15 -8.71
C TYR A 326 -26.11 4.76 -9.01
N GLU A 327 -26.39 4.62 -10.29
CA GLU A 327 -27.61 3.99 -10.79
C GLU A 327 -27.23 2.72 -11.53
N PHE A 328 -27.74 1.59 -11.04
CA PHE A 328 -27.47 0.27 -11.61
C PHE A 328 -28.76 -0.36 -12.12
N THR A 329 -28.74 -0.85 -13.37
CA THR A 329 -29.93 -1.38 -14.04
C THR A 329 -29.73 -2.81 -14.51
N PRO A 330 -29.60 -3.80 -13.59
CA PRO A 330 -29.46 -5.19 -13.97
C PRO A 330 -30.71 -5.76 -14.58
N LYS A 331 -30.57 -6.77 -15.45
CA LYS A 331 -31.69 -7.58 -15.96
C LYS A 331 -31.82 -8.86 -15.15
N LEU A 332 -33.03 -9.11 -14.60
CA LEU A 332 -33.31 -10.28 -13.75
C LEU A 332 -33.52 -11.53 -14.58
N HIS A 333 -32.43 -12.13 -15.09
CA HIS A 333 -32.56 -13.35 -15.86
C HIS A 333 -32.72 -14.58 -14.96
N GLY A 334 -33.71 -15.42 -15.30
CA GLY A 334 -33.88 -16.73 -14.70
C GLY A 334 -34.33 -16.74 -13.25
N VAL A 335 -34.70 -15.58 -12.69
CA VAL A 335 -35.16 -15.48 -11.29
C VAL A 335 -36.52 -16.17 -11.19
N LYS A 336 -36.60 -17.23 -10.37
CA LYS A 336 -37.82 -17.97 -10.10
C LYS A 336 -38.78 -17.12 -9.24
N LYS A 337 -40.09 -17.43 -9.34
CA LYS A 337 -41.09 -16.80 -8.45
C LYS A 337 -40.83 -17.19 -6.99
N GLY A 338 -40.73 -16.21 -6.09
CA GLY A 338 -40.44 -16.43 -4.67
C GLY A 338 -40.21 -15.11 -3.95
N THR A 339 -39.99 -15.21 -2.66
CA THR A 339 -39.56 -14.09 -1.80
C THR A 339 -38.05 -14.19 -1.59
N TYR A 340 -37.36 -13.06 -1.72
CA TYR A 340 -35.92 -12.96 -1.62
C TYR A 340 -35.55 -11.76 -0.75
N THR A 341 -34.35 -11.86 -0.11
CA THR A 341 -33.76 -10.74 0.60
C THR A 341 -32.67 -10.15 -0.28
N TRP A 342 -32.65 -8.82 -0.42
CA TRP A 342 -31.52 -8.15 -1.05
C TRP A 342 -30.30 -8.12 -0.12
N ALA A 343 -29.14 -8.38 -0.67
CA ALA A 343 -27.84 -8.16 -0.03
C ALA A 343 -26.95 -7.35 -0.97
N VAL A 344 -26.00 -6.62 -0.38
CA VAL A 344 -24.96 -5.89 -1.11
C VAL A 344 -23.59 -6.23 -0.51
N ALA A 345 -22.58 -6.33 -1.36
CA ALA A 345 -21.22 -6.55 -0.94
C ALA A 345 -20.24 -5.84 -1.88
N LEU A 346 -19.05 -5.56 -1.36
CA LEU A 346 -17.86 -5.32 -2.19
C LEU A 346 -17.23 -6.68 -2.52
N VAL A 347 -16.87 -6.89 -3.77
CA VAL A 347 -16.38 -8.18 -4.24
C VAL A 347 -15.09 -8.02 -5.03
N ASP A 348 -14.19 -9.01 -4.91
CA ASP A 348 -13.01 -9.12 -5.76
C ASP A 348 -13.38 -9.87 -7.03
N THR A 349 -13.39 -9.18 -8.16
CA THR A 349 -13.77 -9.75 -9.46
C THR A 349 -12.71 -10.69 -10.03
N THR A 350 -11.53 -10.75 -9.45
CA THR A 350 -10.47 -11.69 -9.83
C THR A 350 -10.61 -13.03 -9.12
N LYS A 351 -11.47 -13.11 -8.09
CA LYS A 351 -11.73 -14.33 -7.31
C LYS A 351 -13.14 -14.84 -7.60
N GLY A 352 -13.26 -16.13 -7.92
CA GLY A 352 -14.54 -16.77 -8.21
C GLY A 352 -14.80 -16.96 -9.71
N ASN A 353 -15.91 -17.66 -10.04
CA ASN A 353 -16.31 -17.98 -11.41
C ASN A 353 -17.62 -17.25 -11.77
N GLY A 354 -17.54 -16.19 -12.56
CA GLY A 354 -18.70 -15.53 -13.18
C GLY A 354 -19.77 -15.07 -12.17
N SER A 355 -20.90 -15.74 -12.06
CA SER A 355 -21.98 -15.42 -11.13
C SER A 355 -21.72 -15.77 -9.66
N ASN A 356 -20.64 -16.51 -9.36
CA ASN A 356 -20.21 -16.85 -8.01
C ASN A 356 -18.99 -16.03 -7.59
N VAL A 357 -19.10 -14.72 -7.67
CA VAL A 357 -18.06 -13.83 -7.16
C VAL A 357 -17.99 -14.04 -5.65
N LYS A 358 -16.85 -14.50 -5.14
CA LYS A 358 -16.64 -14.58 -3.69
C LYS A 358 -16.68 -13.14 -3.15
N GLY A 359 -17.60 -12.93 -2.21
CA GLY A 359 -17.55 -11.71 -1.40
C GLY A 359 -16.14 -11.59 -0.81
N LEU A 360 -15.64 -10.38 -0.77
CA LEU A 360 -14.48 -10.10 0.04
C LEU A 360 -14.86 -10.48 1.46
N ASP A 361 -13.96 -11.12 2.20
CA ASP A 361 -14.01 -11.23 3.65
C ASP A 361 -13.91 -9.82 4.28
N ILE A 362 -14.67 -8.90 3.75
CA ILE A 362 -14.76 -7.56 4.24
C ILE A 362 -15.95 -7.49 5.18
N LEU A 363 -15.72 -6.90 6.28
CA LEU A 363 -16.54 -6.28 7.30
C LEU A 363 -17.91 -5.68 6.90
N SER A 364 -18.45 -5.97 5.71
CA SER A 364 -19.72 -5.38 5.25
C SER A 364 -20.56 -6.28 4.38
N LEU A 365 -20.99 -7.42 4.94
CA LEU A 365 -22.26 -8.02 4.53
C LEU A 365 -23.37 -7.21 5.22
N ILE A 366 -23.84 -6.18 4.52
CA ILE A 366 -25.02 -5.46 4.99
C ILE A 366 -26.24 -6.22 4.49
N HIS A 367 -26.95 -6.88 5.40
CA HIS A 367 -28.28 -7.39 5.14
C HIS A 367 -29.24 -6.20 5.05
N ILE A 368 -29.75 -5.95 3.85
CA ILE A 368 -30.86 -4.99 3.66
C ILE A 368 -32.13 -5.73 4.06
N SER A 369 -32.42 -5.79 5.35
CA SER A 369 -33.72 -6.22 5.85
C SER A 369 -34.60 -4.98 5.99
N GLU A 370 -35.73 -4.91 5.26
CA GLU A 370 -36.78 -3.97 5.64
C GLU A 370 -37.36 -4.38 6.99
N PRO A 371 -37.61 -3.42 7.92
CA PRO A 371 -38.47 -3.69 9.04
C PRO A 371 -39.89 -3.97 8.46
N THR A 372 -40.35 -5.18 8.61
CA THR A 372 -41.79 -5.49 8.44
C THR A 372 -42.58 -4.55 9.34
N ARG A 373 -43.19 -3.54 8.79
CA ARG A 373 -44.23 -2.81 9.50
C ARG A 373 -45.45 -3.71 9.57
N PRO A 374 -46.10 -3.81 10.75
CA PRO A 374 -47.33 -4.57 10.92
C PRO A 374 -48.46 -4.01 10.08
#